data_e4caa8d6c8bc8d7d35321ea96a023896
#
_entry.id   e4caa8d6c8bc8d7d35321ea96a023896
#
_cell.length_a   1.000
_cell.length_b   1.000
_cell.length_c   1.000
_cell.angle_alpha   90.00
_cell.angle_beta   90.00
_cell.angle_gamma   90.00
#
_symmetry.space_group_name_H-M   'P 1'
#
loop_
_entity.id
_entity.type
_entity.pdbx_description
1 polymer ?
#
loop_
_entity_poly.entity_id
_entity_poly.type
_entity_poly.pdbx_seq_one_letter_code
_entity_poly.pdbx_strand_id
1 'polypeptide(L)'
;MFPISSTNEEKVLVSINPTTAAGNPATVDGVPVWTVVSGDCTVEPSADGLSCYIISGQPNVANLIEVSADADLDAEEIRTITETIVYTVVAAEAQALGINAAVEPK
;
A
#
# COMPACT_ATOMS: atom_id res chain seq x y z
N MET A 1 6.67 0.99 -11.85
CA MET A 1 5.49 0.89 -10.97
C MET A 1 5.54 -0.41 -10.18
N PHE A 2 5.17 -0.37 -8.95
CA PHE A 2 5.16 -1.54 -8.07
C PHE A 2 3.73 -2.09 -7.96
N PRO A 3 3.46 -3.29 -8.48
CA PRO A 3 2.11 -3.86 -8.43
C PRO A 3 1.87 -4.57 -7.11
N ILE A 4 0.71 -4.32 -6.51
CA ILE A 4 0.21 -5.07 -5.36
C ILE A 4 -1.26 -5.42 -5.60
N SER A 5 -1.74 -6.43 -4.92
CA SER A 5 -3.13 -6.85 -5.00
C SER A 5 -3.61 -7.47 -3.71
N SER A 6 -4.89 -7.37 -3.45
CA SER A 6 -5.56 -8.04 -2.35
C SER A 6 -7.05 -8.16 -2.67
N THR A 7 -7.79 -8.83 -1.77
CA THR A 7 -9.24 -8.79 -1.83
C THR A 7 -9.77 -7.54 -1.14
N ASN A 8 -11.07 -7.29 -1.30
CA ASN A 8 -11.73 -6.16 -0.64
C ASN A 8 -11.94 -6.37 0.87
N GLU A 9 -11.51 -7.50 1.41
CA GLU A 9 -11.51 -7.76 2.85
C GLU A 9 -10.16 -7.50 3.51
N GLU A 10 -9.15 -7.14 2.73
CA GLU A 10 -7.77 -7.08 3.17
C GLU A 10 -7.17 -5.69 3.04
N LYS A 11 -6.10 -5.47 3.75
CA LYS A 11 -5.21 -4.33 3.58
C LYS A 11 -3.80 -4.84 3.37
N VAL A 12 -2.95 -4.03 2.75
CA VAL A 12 -1.56 -4.39 2.45
C VAL A 12 -0.64 -3.47 3.24
N LEU A 13 0.33 -4.06 3.94
CA LEU A 13 1.40 -3.28 4.56
C LEU A 13 2.55 -3.16 3.56
N VAL A 14 2.84 -1.94 3.16
CA VAL A 14 3.95 -1.62 2.28
C VAL A 14 5.02 -0.89 3.07
N SER A 15 6.26 -1.30 2.90
CA SER A 15 7.40 -0.61 3.52
C SER A 15 8.42 -0.20 2.47
N ILE A 16 9.14 0.87 2.75
CA ILE A 16 10.22 1.33 1.90
C ILE A 16 11.55 1.24 2.64
N ASN A 17 12.60 0.89 1.89
CA ASN A 17 13.96 0.79 2.42
C ASN A 17 14.88 1.56 1.47
N PRO A 18 15.02 2.88 1.67
CA PRO A 18 15.88 3.68 0.81
C PRO A 18 17.30 3.14 0.78
N THR A 19 17.90 3.16 -0.40
CA THR A 19 19.25 2.66 -0.61
C THR A 19 20.07 3.66 -1.41
N THR A 20 21.39 3.60 -1.21
CA THR A 20 22.34 4.35 -2.02
C THR A 20 22.55 3.68 -3.38
N ALA A 21 23.26 4.34 -4.28
CA ALA A 21 23.60 3.77 -5.58
C ALA A 21 24.40 2.47 -5.47
N ALA A 22 25.14 2.29 -4.37
CA ALA A 22 25.88 1.07 -4.09
C ALA A 22 25.03 -0.04 -3.43
N GLY A 23 23.74 0.22 -3.18
CA GLY A 23 22.83 -0.74 -2.57
C GLY A 23 22.89 -0.79 -1.04
N ASN A 24 23.56 0.14 -0.39
CA ASN A 24 23.62 0.21 1.06
C ASN A 24 22.40 0.95 1.63
N PRO A 25 22.01 0.65 2.88
CA PRO A 25 20.92 1.40 3.51
C PRO A 25 21.19 2.91 3.50
N ALA A 26 20.15 3.67 3.21
CA ALA A 26 20.22 5.13 3.15
C ALA A 26 19.09 5.75 3.97
N THR A 27 19.21 7.02 4.28
CA THR A 27 18.15 7.79 4.90
C THR A 27 17.67 8.87 3.95
N VAL A 28 16.42 9.30 4.15
CA VAL A 28 15.84 10.42 3.41
C VAL A 28 15.68 11.60 4.37
N ASP A 29 15.62 12.81 3.82
CA ASP A 29 15.38 14.02 4.61
C ASP A 29 13.87 14.17 4.82
N GLY A 30 13.46 14.22 6.09
CA GLY A 30 12.06 14.32 6.45
C GLY A 30 11.31 13.01 6.38
N VAL A 31 10.01 13.11 6.42
CA VAL A 31 9.09 11.97 6.41
C VAL A 31 8.56 11.75 5.00
N PRO A 32 8.68 10.54 4.44
CA PRO A 32 8.06 10.23 3.14
C PRO A 32 6.56 10.49 3.14
N VAL A 33 6.04 10.94 2.02
CA VAL A 33 4.62 11.28 1.85
C VAL A 33 3.95 10.23 0.96
N TRP A 34 2.85 9.71 1.44
CA TRP A 34 2.03 8.71 0.73
C TRP A 34 0.74 9.38 0.29
N THR A 35 0.42 9.30 -1.00
CA THR A 35 -0.74 9.97 -1.59
C THR A 35 -1.52 9.01 -2.47
N VAL A 36 -2.84 8.95 -2.29
CA VAL A 36 -3.72 8.26 -3.24
C VAL A 36 -3.98 9.20 -4.41
N VAL A 37 -3.45 8.84 -5.57
CA VAL A 37 -3.59 9.63 -6.79
C VAL A 37 -4.94 9.37 -7.45
N SER A 38 -5.36 8.09 -7.47
CA SER A 38 -6.65 7.70 -8.03
C SER A 38 -7.15 6.43 -7.36
N GLY A 39 -8.46 6.22 -7.43
CA GLY A 39 -9.12 5.07 -6.83
C GLY A 39 -9.79 5.43 -5.51
N ASP A 40 -10.23 4.42 -4.77
CA ASP A 40 -10.98 4.58 -3.51
C ASP A 40 -10.31 3.92 -2.30
N CYS A 41 -9.08 3.46 -2.45
CA CYS A 41 -8.31 2.97 -1.32
C CYS A 41 -7.92 4.12 -0.37
N THR A 42 -7.55 3.76 0.85
CA THR A 42 -7.04 4.72 1.83
C THR A 42 -5.65 4.31 2.28
N VAL A 43 -4.89 5.27 2.78
CA VAL A 43 -3.52 5.03 3.24
C VAL A 43 -3.39 5.47 4.70
N GLU A 44 -2.65 4.66 5.48
CA GLU A 44 -2.33 4.95 6.87
C GLU A 44 -0.82 4.84 7.07
N PRO A 45 -0.07 5.93 6.82
CA PRO A 45 1.38 5.92 6.99
C PRO A 45 1.78 5.78 8.45
N SER A 46 2.92 5.13 8.69
CA SER A 46 3.55 5.09 10.01
C SER A 46 4.11 6.46 10.38
N ALA A 47 4.47 6.64 11.66
CA ALA A 47 4.99 7.91 12.15
C ALA A 47 6.27 8.35 11.44
N ASP A 48 7.12 7.41 11.05
CA ASP A 48 8.35 7.69 10.31
C ASP A 48 8.18 7.71 8.80
N GLY A 49 6.99 7.37 8.30
CA GLY A 49 6.69 7.34 6.86
C GLY A 49 7.35 6.22 6.09
N LEU A 50 8.08 5.31 6.75
CA LEU A 50 8.79 4.21 6.10
C LEU A 50 7.91 3.00 5.85
N SER A 51 6.70 2.99 6.38
CA SER A 51 5.71 1.98 6.09
C SER A 51 4.33 2.60 6.03
N CYS A 52 3.41 1.90 5.37
CA CYS A 52 2.05 2.39 5.18
C CYS A 52 1.11 1.23 4.97
N TYR A 53 -0.02 1.23 5.67
CA TYR A 53 -1.12 0.35 5.32
C TYR A 53 -1.90 0.96 4.18
N ILE A 54 -2.12 0.17 3.13
CA ILE A 54 -2.99 0.54 2.01
C ILE A 54 -4.24 -0.30 2.15
N ILE A 55 -5.34 0.37 2.47
CA ILE A 55 -6.61 -0.27 2.83
C ILE A 55 -7.50 -0.33 1.61
N SER A 56 -7.94 -1.53 1.25
CA SER A 56 -8.80 -1.73 0.10
C SER A 56 -10.15 -1.02 0.25
N GLY A 57 -10.64 -0.49 -0.86
CA GLY A 57 -12.00 0.01 -0.97
C GLY A 57 -12.88 -1.01 -1.72
N GLN A 58 -13.56 -0.57 -2.76
CA GLN A 58 -14.43 -1.42 -3.56
C GLN A 58 -13.63 -2.38 -4.45
N PRO A 59 -14.13 -3.59 -4.70
CA PRO A 59 -13.49 -4.51 -5.63
C PRO A 59 -13.58 -3.99 -7.06
N ASN A 60 -12.64 -4.43 -7.91
CA ASN A 60 -12.53 -4.08 -9.32
C ASN A 60 -12.25 -2.60 -9.58
N VAL A 61 -11.78 -1.87 -8.58
CA VAL A 61 -11.29 -0.50 -8.74
C VAL A 61 -9.77 -0.52 -8.84
N ALA A 62 -9.25 0.15 -9.85
CA ALA A 62 -7.80 0.33 -9.98
C ALA A 62 -7.36 1.53 -9.13
N ASN A 63 -6.34 1.34 -8.31
CA ASN A 63 -5.84 2.37 -7.42
C ASN A 63 -4.39 2.70 -7.76
N LEU A 64 -4.06 3.97 -7.69
CA LEU A 64 -2.71 4.46 -7.90
C LEU A 64 -2.28 5.26 -6.69
N ILE A 65 -1.19 4.84 -6.07
CA ILE A 65 -0.61 5.49 -4.89
C ILE A 65 0.79 5.98 -5.24
N GLU A 66 1.13 7.17 -4.80
CA GLU A 66 2.47 7.71 -4.89
C GLU A 66 3.11 7.78 -3.51
N VAL A 67 4.38 7.39 -3.43
CA VAL A 67 5.22 7.68 -2.29
C VAL A 67 6.38 8.56 -2.75
N SER A 68 6.61 9.65 -2.04
CA SER A 68 7.69 10.59 -2.36
C SER A 68 8.52 10.91 -1.12
N ALA A 69 9.79 11.14 -1.34
CA ALA A 69 10.73 11.48 -0.29
C ALA A 69 11.84 12.37 -0.84
N ASP A 70 12.42 13.20 0.04
CA ASP A 70 13.59 14.00 -0.30
C ASP A 70 14.84 13.14 -0.08
N ALA A 71 15.54 12.83 -1.16
CA ALA A 71 16.76 12.03 -1.11
C ALA A 71 18.01 12.82 -0.83
N ASP A 72 17.95 14.16 -0.85
CA ASP A 72 19.06 15.03 -0.56
C ASP A 72 19.05 15.40 0.92
N LEU A 73 20.13 15.10 1.62
CA LEU A 73 20.28 15.41 3.04
C LEU A 73 20.77 16.85 3.29
N ASP A 74 21.08 17.59 2.23
CA ASP A 74 21.42 18.99 2.32
C ASP A 74 20.16 19.83 2.54
N ALA A 75 20.14 20.63 3.62
CA ALA A 75 18.96 21.42 3.96
C ALA A 75 18.61 22.50 2.92
N GLU A 76 19.54 22.86 2.05
CA GLU A 76 19.34 23.89 1.02
C GLU A 76 18.83 23.34 -0.30
N GLU A 77 18.90 22.01 -0.51
CA GLU A 77 18.50 21.37 -1.73
C GLU A 77 17.46 20.29 -1.48
N ILE A 78 16.51 20.17 -2.40
CA ILE A 78 15.49 19.14 -2.36
C ILE A 78 15.61 18.30 -3.64
N ARG A 79 15.83 17.00 -3.46
CA ARG A 79 15.82 16.05 -4.58
C ARG A 79 14.75 15.01 -4.32
N THR A 80 13.56 15.27 -4.85
CA THR A 80 12.42 14.39 -4.64
C THR A 80 12.56 13.12 -5.48
N ILE A 81 12.45 11.97 -4.81
CA ILE A 81 12.26 10.68 -5.46
C ILE A 81 10.79 10.32 -5.29
N THR A 82 10.14 9.98 -6.41
CA THR A 82 8.75 9.56 -6.40
C THR A 82 8.63 8.19 -7.05
N GLU A 83 7.94 7.28 -6.37
CA GLU A 83 7.62 5.97 -6.91
C GLU A 83 6.12 5.76 -6.83
N THR A 84 5.59 4.97 -7.77
CA THR A 84 4.17 4.68 -7.85
C THR A 84 3.86 3.22 -7.55
N ILE A 85 2.72 3.00 -6.91
CA ILE A 85 2.20 1.68 -6.58
C ILE A 85 0.86 1.53 -7.28
N VAL A 86 0.70 0.44 -8.04
CA VAL A 86 -0.59 0.08 -8.65
C VAL A 86 -1.23 -0.98 -7.77
N TYR A 87 -2.37 -0.67 -7.19
CA TYR A 87 -3.08 -1.56 -6.29
C TYR A 87 -4.37 -2.05 -6.94
N THR A 88 -4.44 -3.36 -7.17
CA THR A 88 -5.61 -4.02 -7.73
C THR A 88 -6.37 -4.71 -6.61
N VAL A 89 -7.63 -4.37 -6.45
CA VAL A 89 -8.53 -5.00 -5.48
C VAL A 89 -9.47 -5.93 -6.21
N VAL A 90 -9.50 -7.18 -5.78
CA VAL A 90 -10.42 -8.18 -6.34
C VAL A 90 -11.51 -8.50 -5.31
N ALA A 91 -12.65 -8.99 -5.78
CA ALA A 91 -13.74 -9.37 -4.90
C ALA A 91 -13.33 -10.60 -4.07
N ALA A 92 -13.62 -10.56 -2.76
CA ALA A 92 -13.46 -11.72 -1.90
C ALA A 92 -14.59 -12.69 -2.19
N GLU A 93 -14.28 -13.75 -2.93
CA GLU A 93 -15.25 -14.74 -3.33
C GLU A 93 -15.35 -15.88 -2.34
N ALA A 94 -16.54 -16.44 -2.21
CA ALA A 94 -16.74 -17.61 -1.36
C ALA A 94 -15.89 -18.79 -1.85
N GLN A 95 -15.12 -19.38 -0.95
CA GLN A 95 -14.33 -20.59 -1.22
C GLN A 95 -15.00 -21.84 -0.68
N ALA A 96 -16.03 -21.68 0.16
CA ALA A 96 -16.78 -22.76 0.77
C ALA A 96 -18.23 -22.31 0.96
N LEU A 97 -19.16 -23.28 0.95
CA LEU A 97 -20.57 -22.97 1.12
C LEU A 97 -21.00 -23.02 2.59
N GLY A 98 -20.15 -23.54 3.50
CA GLY A 98 -20.46 -23.60 4.92
C GLY A 98 -21.73 -24.41 5.22
N ILE A 99 -21.85 -25.62 4.61
CA ILE A 99 -23.03 -26.46 4.77
C ILE A 99 -23.24 -26.81 6.24
N ASN A 100 -24.46 -26.57 6.70
CA ASN A 100 -24.89 -26.88 8.06
C ASN A 100 -26.18 -27.70 7.98
N ALA A 101 -26.32 -28.66 8.87
CA ALA A 101 -27.50 -29.51 8.86
C ALA A 101 -28.02 -29.71 10.28
N ALA A 102 -29.33 -29.70 10.42
CA ALA A 102 -30.01 -30.02 11.68
C ALA A 102 -31.01 -31.16 11.44
N VAL A 103 -31.08 -32.10 12.36
CA VAL A 103 -31.99 -33.22 12.28
C VAL A 103 -33.26 -32.88 13.06
N GLU A 104 -34.40 -33.03 12.40
CA GLU A 104 -35.70 -32.73 13.02
C GLU A 104 -36.62 -33.95 12.87
N PRO A 105 -37.62 -34.15 13.79
CA PRO A 105 -38.60 -35.18 13.63
C PRO A 105 -39.44 -34.99 12.37
N LYS A 106 -39.82 -36.08 11.74
CA LYS A 106 -40.73 -36.04 10.57
C LYS A 106 -42.15 -35.64 10.94
#